data_08ad7adc54a83175c3eaab26025469ec
#
_entry.id   08ad7adc54a83175c3eaab26025469ec
#
_cell.length_a   1.000
_cell.length_b   1.000
_cell.length_c   1.000
_cell.angle_alpha   90.00
_cell.angle_beta   90.00
_cell.angle_gamma   90.00
#
_symmetry.space_group_name_H-M   'P 1'
#
loop_
_entity.id
_entity.type
_entity.pdbx_description
1 polymer ?
#
loop_
_entity_poly.entity_id
_entity_poly.type
_entity_poly.pdbx_seq_one_letter_code
_entity_poly.pdbx_strand_id
1 'polypeptide(L)'
;MRWLVSHLMRVISKYWFIILIAGSISAFIGLGLLIVMTIVSMVFFDNHVDEKKSEDYFTEEEMRLIQNDEAVDDESYLNLLAKYQTYECPKKVDEITTWTSSELTKDSFICHYEINDKWRKYGEIDMDIVKNNILGSIDKQGYKVQRIVATNRNIIFRYWNRQTETLQDVVLSTEELKS
;
A
#
# COMPACT_ATOMS: atom_id res chain seq x y z
N MET A 1 -53.61 -17.16 6.94
CA MET A 1 -52.69 -16.27 6.20
C MET A 1 -52.12 -15.10 7.03
N ARG A 2 -52.90 -14.36 7.80
CA ARG A 2 -52.44 -13.22 8.63
C ARG A 2 -51.38 -13.59 9.72
N TRP A 3 -51.46 -14.76 10.32
CA TRP A 3 -50.52 -15.20 11.36
C TRP A 3 -49.12 -15.49 10.82
N LEU A 4 -49.03 -16.07 9.62
CA LEU A 4 -47.77 -16.37 8.96
C LEU A 4 -47.00 -15.07 8.58
N VAL A 5 -47.71 -14.03 8.12
CA VAL A 5 -47.12 -12.73 7.76
C VAL A 5 -46.60 -12.00 9.01
N SER A 6 -47.30 -12.04 10.13
CA SER A 6 -46.84 -11.40 11.38
C SER A 6 -45.61 -12.11 11.99
N HIS A 7 -45.52 -13.42 11.82
CA HIS A 7 -44.35 -14.18 12.29
C HIS A 7 -43.12 -13.92 11.41
N LEU A 8 -43.32 -13.88 10.08
CA LEU A 8 -42.25 -13.55 9.11
C LEU A 8 -41.71 -12.13 9.32
N MET A 9 -42.57 -11.15 9.56
CA MET A 9 -42.18 -9.78 9.84
C MET A 9 -41.36 -9.64 11.13
N ARG A 10 -41.69 -10.41 12.16
CA ARG A 10 -40.97 -10.41 13.44
C ARG A 10 -39.59 -11.09 13.33
N VAL A 11 -39.47 -12.12 12.51
CA VAL A 11 -38.21 -12.78 12.20
C VAL A 11 -37.32 -11.84 11.35
N ILE A 12 -37.83 -11.21 10.30
CA ILE A 12 -37.11 -10.28 9.45
C ILE A 12 -36.58 -9.08 10.26
N SER A 13 -37.42 -8.48 11.16
CA SER A 13 -36.98 -7.36 11.99
C SER A 13 -35.85 -7.73 12.96
N LYS A 14 -35.83 -8.98 13.45
CA LYS A 14 -34.79 -9.47 14.37
C LYS A 14 -33.46 -9.77 13.66
N TYR A 15 -33.54 -10.21 12.40
CA TYR A 15 -32.36 -10.53 11.62
C TYR A 15 -31.83 -9.33 10.78
N TRP A 16 -32.68 -8.33 10.53
CA TRP A 16 -32.25 -7.15 9.78
C TRP A 16 -31.15 -6.36 10.50
N PHE A 17 -31.19 -6.30 11.82
CA PHE A 17 -30.15 -5.64 12.62
C PHE A 17 -28.80 -6.39 12.50
N ILE A 18 -28.85 -7.74 12.44
CA ILE A 18 -27.65 -8.58 12.24
C ILE A 18 -27.12 -8.44 10.81
N ILE A 19 -28.01 -8.35 9.81
CA ILE A 19 -27.65 -8.16 8.40
C ILE A 19 -27.05 -6.75 8.18
N LEU A 20 -27.57 -5.72 8.85
CA LEU A 20 -27.00 -4.37 8.80
C LEU A 20 -25.61 -4.31 9.44
N ILE A 21 -25.41 -4.97 10.59
CA ILE A 21 -24.09 -5.03 11.24
C ILE A 21 -23.11 -5.86 10.40
N ALA A 22 -23.51 -7.01 9.90
CA ALA A 22 -22.68 -7.84 9.04
C ALA A 22 -22.37 -7.15 7.69
N GLY A 23 -23.31 -6.42 7.12
CA GLY A 23 -23.13 -5.65 5.91
C GLY A 23 -22.18 -4.46 6.09
N SER A 24 -22.26 -3.75 7.22
CA SER A 24 -21.34 -2.65 7.54
C SER A 24 -19.92 -3.16 7.76
N ILE A 25 -19.73 -4.23 8.52
CA ILE A 25 -18.42 -4.85 8.76
C ILE A 25 -17.81 -5.34 7.44
N SER A 26 -18.58 -5.96 6.56
CA SER A 26 -18.15 -6.41 5.25
C SER A 26 -17.75 -5.24 4.32
N ALA A 27 -18.45 -4.11 4.39
CA ALA A 27 -18.12 -2.90 3.61
C ALA A 27 -16.81 -2.26 4.11
N PHE A 28 -16.58 -2.24 5.42
CA PHE A 28 -15.32 -1.71 6.00
C PHE A 28 -14.11 -2.59 5.68
N ILE A 29 -14.27 -3.91 5.72
CA ILE A 29 -13.21 -4.85 5.34
C ILE A 29 -12.91 -4.72 3.84
N GLY A 30 -13.94 -4.61 2.99
CA GLY A 30 -13.79 -4.45 1.54
C GLY A 30 -13.10 -3.14 1.17
N LEU A 31 -13.42 -2.03 1.83
CA LEU A 31 -12.79 -0.73 1.59
C LEU A 31 -11.32 -0.73 2.03
N GLY A 32 -11.01 -1.30 3.18
CA GLY A 32 -9.63 -1.46 3.65
C GLY A 32 -8.77 -2.30 2.69
N LEU A 33 -9.34 -3.39 2.17
CA LEU A 33 -8.66 -4.28 1.22
C LEU A 33 -8.38 -3.57 -0.13
N LEU A 34 -9.31 -2.72 -0.59
CA LEU A 34 -9.16 -1.94 -1.80
C LEU A 34 -8.03 -0.91 -1.67
N ILE A 35 -7.93 -0.23 -0.54
CA ILE A 35 -6.89 0.74 -0.23
C ILE A 35 -5.51 0.07 -0.25
N VAL A 36 -5.37 -1.07 0.42
CA VAL A 36 -4.09 -1.80 0.50
C VAL A 36 -3.67 -2.35 -0.86
N MET A 37 -4.60 -2.93 -1.62
CA MET A 37 -4.34 -3.42 -2.99
C MET A 37 -3.85 -2.30 -3.90
N THR A 38 -4.42 -1.11 -3.79
CA THR A 38 -4.03 0.05 -4.59
C THR A 38 -2.63 0.55 -4.21
N ILE A 39 -2.30 0.59 -2.92
CA ILE A 39 -0.97 1.00 -2.43
C ILE A 39 0.11 0.06 -2.96
N VAL A 40 -0.09 -1.24 -2.79
CA VAL A 40 0.90 -2.26 -3.19
C VAL A 40 1.10 -2.26 -4.71
N SER A 41 0.01 -2.19 -5.49
CA SER A 41 0.12 -2.15 -6.95
C SER A 41 0.82 -0.89 -7.44
N MET A 42 0.54 0.29 -6.86
CA MET A 42 1.18 1.54 -7.26
C MET A 42 2.68 1.57 -6.95
N VAL A 43 3.09 1.05 -5.78
CA VAL A 43 4.51 1.07 -5.39
C VAL A 43 5.36 0.09 -6.20
N PHE A 44 4.80 -1.07 -6.56
CA PHE A 44 5.58 -2.17 -7.14
C PHE A 44 5.24 -2.53 -8.58
N PHE A 45 4.06 -2.12 -9.11
CA PHE A 45 3.59 -2.60 -10.41
C PHE A 45 3.40 -1.52 -11.48
N ASP A 46 3.43 -0.22 -11.10
CA ASP A 46 3.22 0.84 -12.08
C ASP A 46 4.55 1.23 -12.75
N ASN A 47 4.79 0.68 -13.94
CA ASN A 47 5.98 0.98 -14.78
C ASN A 47 5.66 2.01 -15.89
N HIS A 48 4.50 2.70 -15.83
CA HIS A 48 4.19 3.72 -16.83
C HIS A 48 4.95 5.02 -16.53
N VAL A 49 6.05 5.20 -17.24
CA VAL A 49 6.86 6.43 -17.24
C VAL A 49 6.24 7.42 -18.21
N ASP A 50 6.01 8.65 -17.76
CA ASP A 50 5.67 9.77 -18.65
C ASP A 50 6.97 10.20 -19.34
N GLU A 51 7.29 9.60 -20.50
CA GLU A 51 8.57 9.73 -21.24
C GLU A 51 9.04 11.18 -21.39
N LYS A 52 8.11 12.10 -21.62
CA LYS A 52 8.43 13.50 -21.92
C LYS A 52 8.95 14.32 -20.74
N LYS A 53 8.74 13.84 -19.49
CA LYS A 53 9.12 14.53 -18.25
C LYS A 53 10.36 13.90 -17.60
N SER A 54 10.70 12.68 -18.01
CA SER A 54 11.78 11.90 -17.45
C SER A 54 13.14 12.14 -18.11
N GLU A 55 13.18 12.59 -19.37
CA GLU A 55 14.41 12.78 -20.17
C GLU A 55 15.41 13.76 -19.52
N ASP A 56 14.92 14.77 -18.76
CA ASP A 56 15.79 15.73 -18.06
C ASP A 56 16.29 15.23 -16.69
N TYR A 57 15.66 14.18 -16.13
CA TYR A 57 15.93 13.72 -14.76
C TYR A 57 16.69 12.39 -14.71
N PHE A 58 16.53 11.56 -15.72
CA PHE A 58 17.19 10.28 -15.87
C PHE A 58 17.98 10.22 -17.17
N THR A 59 19.11 9.54 -17.14
CA THR A 59 19.84 9.18 -18.36
C THR A 59 19.05 8.09 -19.12
N GLU A 60 19.29 7.97 -20.44
CA GLU A 60 18.72 6.89 -21.25
C GLU A 60 19.04 5.51 -20.68
N GLU A 61 20.24 5.34 -20.13
CA GLU A 61 20.68 4.10 -19.49
C GLU A 61 19.90 3.81 -18.21
N GLU A 62 19.72 4.81 -17.32
CA GLU A 62 18.90 4.68 -16.11
C GLU A 62 17.46 4.30 -16.44
N MET A 63 16.88 4.94 -17.46
CA MET A 63 15.52 4.63 -17.91
C MET A 63 15.42 3.20 -18.46
N ARG A 64 16.38 2.75 -19.23
CA ARG A 64 16.43 1.38 -19.73
C ARG A 64 16.51 0.36 -18.60
N LEU A 65 17.33 0.63 -17.57
CA LEU A 65 17.48 -0.23 -16.41
C LEU A 65 16.18 -0.34 -15.60
N ILE A 66 15.43 0.77 -15.44
CA ILE A 66 14.13 0.78 -14.74
C ILE A 66 13.09 -0.02 -15.52
N GLN A 67 13.07 0.12 -16.86
CA GLN A 67 12.03 -0.46 -17.71
C GLN A 67 12.25 -1.95 -17.99
N ASN A 68 13.50 -2.38 -18.14
CA ASN A 68 13.83 -3.71 -18.63
C ASN A 68 14.30 -4.67 -17.54
N ASP A 69 14.35 -4.24 -16.27
CA ASP A 69 14.89 -5.03 -15.14
C ASP A 69 16.27 -5.64 -15.45
N GLU A 70 17.08 -4.97 -16.29
CA GLU A 70 18.37 -5.48 -16.72
C GLU A 70 19.38 -5.57 -15.57
N ALA A 71 20.33 -6.48 -15.74
CA ALA A 71 21.28 -6.92 -14.72
C ALA A 71 22.27 -5.84 -14.25
N VAL A 72 21.81 -5.02 -13.35
CA VAL A 72 22.66 -4.20 -12.47
C VAL A 72 22.75 -4.93 -11.12
N ASP A 73 23.77 -4.66 -10.32
CA ASP A 73 23.80 -5.12 -8.95
C ASP A 73 22.60 -4.60 -8.16
N ASP A 74 22.18 -5.36 -7.15
CA ASP A 74 20.95 -5.06 -6.40
C ASP A 74 20.98 -3.69 -5.71
N GLU A 75 22.14 -3.24 -5.25
CA GLU A 75 22.31 -1.95 -4.58
C GLU A 75 22.06 -0.79 -5.56
N SER A 76 22.68 -0.82 -6.73
CA SER A 76 22.50 0.18 -7.79
C SER A 76 21.05 0.21 -8.28
N TYR A 77 20.43 -0.96 -8.45
CA TYR A 77 19.04 -1.07 -8.83
C TYR A 77 18.10 -0.43 -7.80
N LEU A 78 18.29 -0.75 -6.51
CA LEU A 78 17.42 -0.22 -5.45
C LEU A 78 17.58 1.30 -5.25
N ASN A 79 18.79 1.84 -5.43
CA ASN A 79 19.01 3.29 -5.44
C ASN A 79 18.25 3.95 -6.60
N LEU A 80 18.33 3.36 -7.78
CA LEU A 80 17.64 3.84 -8.96
C LEU A 80 16.12 3.73 -8.81
N LEU A 81 15.63 2.63 -8.24
CA LEU A 81 14.22 2.43 -7.93
C LEU A 81 13.70 3.50 -6.96
N ALA A 82 14.43 3.80 -5.87
CA ALA A 82 14.05 4.84 -4.91
C ALA A 82 14.03 6.24 -5.56
N LYS A 83 15.04 6.54 -6.40
CA LYS A 83 15.11 7.79 -7.19
C LYS A 83 13.90 7.91 -8.12
N TYR A 84 13.57 6.84 -8.85
CA TYR A 84 12.45 6.81 -9.78
C TYR A 84 11.11 6.96 -9.05
N GLN A 85 10.89 6.22 -7.98
CA GLN A 85 9.67 6.31 -7.19
C GLN A 85 9.48 7.70 -6.57
N THR A 86 10.57 8.35 -6.13
CA THR A 86 10.53 9.73 -5.63
C THR A 86 10.21 10.73 -6.72
N TYR A 87 10.69 10.50 -7.94
CA TYR A 87 10.37 11.34 -9.10
C TYR A 87 8.88 11.28 -9.45
N GLU A 88 8.24 10.12 -9.34
CA GLU A 88 6.81 9.94 -9.56
C GLU A 88 5.93 10.61 -8.49
N CYS A 89 6.53 11.01 -7.37
CA CYS A 89 5.83 11.64 -6.25
C CYS A 89 5.66 13.17 -6.44
N PRO A 90 4.67 13.79 -5.77
CA PRO A 90 3.68 13.14 -4.91
C PRO A 90 2.57 12.45 -5.71
N LYS A 91 2.22 11.21 -5.35
CA LYS A 91 1.18 10.42 -6.01
C LYS A 91 0.04 10.11 -5.03
N LYS A 92 -1.18 10.49 -5.42
CA LYS A 92 -2.35 10.18 -4.60
C LYS A 92 -2.67 8.69 -4.72
N VAL A 93 -2.61 7.97 -3.60
CA VAL A 93 -2.88 6.54 -3.51
C VAL A 93 -4.38 6.28 -3.36
N ASP A 94 -5.01 7.02 -2.44
CA ASP A 94 -6.45 6.94 -2.17
C ASP A 94 -6.98 8.30 -1.67
N GLU A 95 -8.20 8.33 -1.11
CA GLU A 95 -8.82 9.56 -0.62
C GLU A 95 -8.05 10.21 0.54
N ILE A 96 -7.37 9.41 1.36
CA ILE A 96 -6.70 9.88 2.57
C ILE A 96 -5.18 9.82 2.51
N THR A 97 -4.61 9.03 1.60
CA THR A 97 -3.18 8.71 1.55
C THR A 97 -2.52 9.28 0.30
N THR A 98 -1.41 9.97 0.48
CA THR A 98 -0.54 10.43 -0.61
C THR A 98 0.85 9.85 -0.40
N TRP A 99 1.38 9.17 -1.42
CA TRP A 99 2.77 8.75 -1.47
C TRP A 99 3.64 9.95 -1.81
N THR A 100 4.64 10.24 -0.97
CA THR A 100 5.42 11.48 -1.05
C THR A 100 6.85 11.29 -1.53
N SER A 101 7.46 10.13 -1.24
CA SER A 101 8.82 9.79 -1.68
C SER A 101 9.15 8.34 -1.35
N SER A 102 10.28 7.88 -1.88
CA SER A 102 10.93 6.63 -1.43
C SER A 102 12.42 6.88 -1.20
N GLU A 103 13.01 6.11 -0.28
CA GLU A 103 14.45 6.18 -0.01
C GLU A 103 15.04 4.80 0.26
N LEU A 104 16.29 4.61 -0.11
CA LEU A 104 17.08 3.46 0.26
C LEU A 104 18.02 3.84 1.40
N THR A 105 17.95 3.07 2.49
CA THR A 105 18.88 3.16 3.61
C THR A 105 19.76 1.91 3.68
N LYS A 106 20.71 1.89 4.61
CA LYS A 106 21.56 0.70 4.83
C LYS A 106 20.75 -0.57 5.10
N ASP A 107 19.64 -0.43 5.87
CA ASP A 107 18.92 -1.58 6.43
C ASP A 107 17.48 -1.71 5.89
N SER A 108 17.00 -0.74 5.09
CA SER A 108 15.61 -0.70 4.67
C SER A 108 15.40 0.03 3.34
N PHE A 109 14.35 -0.38 2.62
CA PHE A 109 13.71 0.38 1.57
C PHE A 109 12.45 1.03 2.15
N ILE A 110 12.39 2.37 2.18
CA ILE A 110 11.33 3.12 2.87
C ILE A 110 10.45 3.84 1.86
N CYS A 111 9.13 3.63 1.96
CA CYS A 111 8.13 4.38 1.22
C CYS A 111 7.42 5.34 2.18
N HIS A 112 7.46 6.65 1.88
CA HIS A 112 6.89 7.70 2.71
C HIS A 112 5.49 8.08 2.24
N TYR A 113 4.55 8.09 3.17
CA TYR A 113 3.16 8.46 2.93
C TYR A 113 2.73 9.58 3.86
N GLU A 114 1.94 10.51 3.33
CA GLU A 114 1.23 11.52 4.11
C GLU A 114 -0.25 11.17 4.21
N ILE A 115 -0.79 11.17 5.41
CA ILE A 115 -2.20 10.95 5.69
C ILE A 115 -2.87 12.30 5.97
N ASN A 116 -3.95 12.62 5.25
CA ASN A 116 -4.74 13.83 5.45
C ASN A 116 -5.81 13.66 6.54
N ASP A 117 -6.52 14.74 6.89
CA ASP A 117 -7.50 14.82 7.97
C ASP A 117 -8.77 13.97 7.76
N LYS A 118 -9.04 13.54 6.54
CA LYS A 118 -10.21 12.70 6.25
C LYS A 118 -10.16 11.33 6.89
N TRP A 119 -8.97 10.87 7.34
CA TRP A 119 -8.80 9.60 8.05
C TRP A 119 -9.73 9.48 9.27
N ARG A 120 -10.06 10.60 9.93
CA ARG A 120 -10.95 10.62 11.11
C ARG A 120 -12.32 10.01 10.86
N LYS A 121 -12.78 9.95 9.62
CA LYS A 121 -14.03 9.27 9.23
C LYS A 121 -13.98 7.77 9.44
N TYR A 122 -12.78 7.20 9.44
CA TYR A 122 -12.56 5.75 9.48
C TYR A 122 -12.23 5.23 10.88
N GLY A 123 -12.11 6.14 11.88
CA GLY A 123 -11.73 5.78 13.25
C GLY A 123 -10.24 5.56 13.41
N GLU A 124 -9.85 4.83 14.45
CA GLU A 124 -8.45 4.48 14.69
C GLU A 124 -7.97 3.46 13.67
N ILE A 125 -6.81 3.72 13.05
CA ILE A 125 -6.21 2.79 12.08
C ILE A 125 -5.37 1.78 12.86
N ASP A 126 -5.76 0.53 12.83
CA ASP A 126 -4.99 -0.58 13.39
C ASP A 126 -3.86 -0.96 12.41
N MET A 127 -2.63 -0.63 12.77
CA MET A 127 -1.46 -0.86 11.92
C MET A 127 -1.11 -2.34 11.77
N ASP A 128 -1.55 -3.21 12.68
CA ASP A 128 -1.38 -4.67 12.53
C ASP A 128 -2.31 -5.21 11.44
N ILE A 129 -3.54 -4.68 11.34
CA ILE A 129 -4.44 -4.99 10.23
C ILE A 129 -3.84 -4.50 8.91
N VAL A 130 -3.30 -3.27 8.87
CA VAL A 130 -2.63 -2.74 7.68
C VAL A 130 -1.47 -3.63 7.27
N LYS A 131 -0.61 -4.01 8.20
CA LYS A 131 0.53 -4.91 7.96
C LYS A 131 0.09 -6.26 7.37
N ASN A 132 -0.90 -6.90 7.98
CA ASN A 132 -1.40 -8.20 7.52
C ASN A 132 -1.99 -8.11 6.11
N ASN A 133 -2.69 -7.03 5.80
CA ASN A 133 -3.24 -6.79 4.47
C ASN A 133 -2.13 -6.58 3.42
N ILE A 134 -1.09 -5.82 3.75
CA ILE A 134 0.07 -5.62 2.86
C ILE A 134 0.76 -6.97 2.61
N LEU A 135 1.05 -7.74 3.67
CA LEU A 135 1.68 -9.07 3.55
C LEU A 135 0.86 -10.04 2.70
N GLY A 136 -0.48 -9.94 2.76
CA GLY A 136 -1.38 -10.78 1.96
C GLY A 136 -1.49 -10.36 0.49
N SER A 137 -1.14 -9.12 0.17
CA SER A 137 -1.30 -8.55 -1.17
C SER A 137 0.02 -8.32 -1.92
N ILE A 138 1.15 -8.21 -1.20
CA ILE A 138 2.45 -8.00 -1.81
C ILE A 138 2.88 -9.23 -2.63
N ASP A 139 3.33 -9.00 -3.86
CA ASP A 139 3.94 -10.06 -4.65
C ASP A 139 5.36 -10.35 -4.15
N LYS A 140 5.46 -11.29 -3.22
CA LYS A 140 6.74 -11.71 -2.63
C LYS A 140 7.72 -12.30 -3.65
N GLN A 141 7.23 -12.82 -4.77
CA GLN A 141 8.02 -13.35 -5.87
C GLN A 141 8.33 -12.29 -6.94
N GLY A 142 7.74 -11.12 -6.80
CA GLY A 142 7.99 -10.00 -7.70
C GLY A 142 9.45 -9.54 -7.66
N TYR A 143 9.98 -9.25 -8.84
CA TYR A 143 11.40 -8.91 -9.05
C TYR A 143 11.91 -7.83 -8.08
N LYS A 144 11.14 -6.75 -7.86
CA LYS A 144 11.52 -5.63 -6.97
C LYS A 144 11.66 -6.08 -5.51
N VAL A 145 10.70 -6.89 -5.03
CA VAL A 145 10.71 -7.43 -3.67
C VAL A 145 11.89 -8.40 -3.49
N GLN A 146 12.13 -9.25 -4.46
CA GLN A 146 13.24 -10.21 -4.41
C GLN A 146 14.60 -9.52 -4.36
N ARG A 147 14.78 -8.40 -5.05
CA ARG A 147 16.01 -7.58 -4.98
C ARG A 147 16.20 -6.95 -3.59
N ILE A 148 15.12 -6.45 -2.97
CA ILE A 148 15.17 -5.92 -1.58
C ILE A 148 15.57 -7.05 -0.62
N VAL A 149 14.94 -8.21 -0.75
CA VAL A 149 15.25 -9.41 0.05
C VAL A 149 16.67 -9.88 -0.14
N ALA A 150 17.21 -9.87 -1.37
CA ALA A 150 18.58 -10.26 -1.69
C ALA A 150 19.62 -9.37 -0.98
N THR A 151 19.32 -8.10 -0.77
CA THR A 151 20.18 -7.16 -0.02
C THR A 151 19.98 -7.22 1.50
N ASN A 152 19.14 -8.14 1.98
CA ASN A 152 18.80 -8.30 3.39
C ASN A 152 18.21 -7.03 4.04
N ARG A 153 17.38 -6.30 3.30
CA ARG A 153 16.69 -5.08 3.75
C ARG A 153 15.24 -5.35 4.05
N ASN A 154 14.72 -4.63 5.04
CA ASN A 154 13.28 -4.57 5.31
C ASN A 154 12.59 -3.63 4.32
N ILE A 155 11.27 -3.80 4.15
CA ILE A 155 10.42 -2.79 3.51
C ILE A 155 9.68 -2.05 4.63
N ILE A 156 9.72 -0.72 4.61
CA ILE A 156 9.03 0.13 5.58
C ILE A 156 8.04 1.02 4.85
N PHE A 157 6.78 0.92 5.23
CA PHE A 157 5.74 1.86 4.83
C PHE A 157 5.58 2.86 5.97
N ARG A 158 6.06 4.08 5.78
CA ARG A 158 6.13 5.14 6.78
C ARG A 158 5.01 6.14 6.57
N TYR A 159 4.08 6.20 7.51
CA TYR A 159 2.91 7.06 7.46
C TYR A 159 3.08 8.27 8.36
N TRP A 160 3.08 9.46 7.78
CA TRP A 160 3.09 10.74 8.47
C TRP A 160 1.69 11.34 8.52
N ASN A 161 1.18 11.59 9.71
CA ASN A 161 -0.06 12.33 9.90
C ASN A 161 0.27 13.79 10.27
N ARG A 162 0.06 14.70 9.32
CA ARG A 162 0.40 16.13 9.48
C ARG A 162 -0.37 16.80 10.62
N GLN A 163 -1.60 16.38 10.92
CA GLN A 163 -2.43 17.05 11.92
C GLN A 163 -2.11 16.64 13.34
N THR A 164 -1.80 15.36 13.55
CA THR A 164 -1.43 14.83 14.85
C THR A 164 0.08 14.85 15.07
N GLU A 165 0.84 15.21 14.04
CA GLU A 165 2.31 15.16 14.01
C GLU A 165 2.86 13.79 14.45
N THR A 166 2.12 12.72 14.11
CA THR A 166 2.49 11.35 14.45
C THR A 166 3.09 10.63 13.25
N LEU A 167 4.09 9.81 13.52
CA LEU A 167 4.75 8.94 12.58
C LEU A 167 4.47 7.48 12.96
N GLN A 168 4.03 6.68 12.01
CA GLN A 168 3.77 5.26 12.21
C GLN A 168 4.43 4.47 11.09
N ASP A 169 5.18 3.43 11.44
CA ASP A 169 5.87 2.56 10.51
C ASP A 169 5.21 1.18 10.48
N VAL A 170 4.90 0.71 9.28
CA VAL A 170 4.60 -0.70 9.02
C VAL A 170 5.86 -1.34 8.45
N VAL A 171 6.48 -2.22 9.23
CA VAL A 171 7.73 -2.89 8.86
C VAL A 171 7.44 -4.31 8.39
N LEU A 172 7.84 -4.62 7.16
CA LEU A 172 7.90 -5.97 6.62
C LEU A 172 9.35 -6.44 6.70
N SER A 173 9.61 -7.40 7.57
CA SER A 173 10.95 -7.96 7.73
C SER A 173 11.33 -8.84 6.55
N THR A 174 12.63 -9.02 6.35
CA THR A 174 13.16 -9.92 5.32
C THR A 174 12.65 -11.35 5.50
N GLU A 175 12.45 -11.81 6.74
CA GLU A 175 11.94 -13.15 7.06
C GLU A 175 10.47 -13.29 6.62
N GLU A 176 9.63 -12.27 6.86
CA GLU A 176 8.22 -12.26 6.44
C GLU A 176 8.07 -12.22 4.92
N LEU A 177 9.02 -11.61 4.23
CA LEU A 177 9.05 -11.53 2.77
C LEU A 177 9.55 -12.82 2.11
N LYS A 178 10.34 -13.64 2.82
CA LYS A 178 10.83 -14.95 2.35
C LYS A 178 9.81 -16.09 2.54
N SER A 179 8.84 -15.92 3.44
CA SER A 179 7.81 -16.91 3.76
C SER A 179 6.70 -16.90 2.71
#